data_0c9514e003d90aa38bfc7da235909753
#
_entry.id   0c9514e003d90aa38bfc7da235909753
#
_cell.length_a   1.000
_cell.length_b   1.000
_cell.length_c   1.000
_cell.angle_alpha   90.00
_cell.angle_beta   90.00
_cell.angle_gamma   90.00
#
_symmetry.space_group_name_H-M   'P 1'
#
loop_
_entity.id
_entity.type
_entity.pdbx_description
1 polymer ?
#
loop_
_entity_poly.entity_id
_entity_poly.type
_entity_poly.pdbx_seq_one_letter_code
_entity_poly.pdbx_strand_id
1 'polypeptide(L)'
;MACVFPCQQGIVVGGGLAGMSAANTLLENGAKTVLIDKSSFCGGNSTKATSGINGSATRSQKNKGIEDSAQLFTADTLKGGAKRPELAELLCVNSGPDVEWLMDKFNLDLSLVARLGGHSAPRTHRGKERFPGMTITYALIQMVEKISEK
;
A
#
# COMPACT_ATOMS: atom_id res chain seq x y z
N MET A 1 28.86 -5.04 -6.01
CA MET A 1 28.15 -5.39 -7.26
C MET A 1 27.04 -6.35 -6.90
N ALA A 2 25.77 -5.95 -7.08
CA ALA A 2 24.67 -6.88 -6.97
C ALA A 2 24.71 -7.80 -8.18
N CYS A 3 24.77 -9.12 -7.97
CA CYS A 3 24.62 -10.08 -9.06
C CYS A 3 23.17 -9.99 -9.57
N VAL A 4 22.99 -9.39 -10.74
CA VAL A 4 21.72 -9.41 -11.45
C VAL A 4 21.64 -10.77 -12.16
N PHE A 5 20.97 -11.72 -11.55
CA PHE A 5 20.57 -12.93 -12.24
C PHE A 5 19.36 -12.59 -13.13
N PRO A 6 19.34 -12.99 -14.40
CA PRO A 6 18.16 -12.82 -15.24
C PRO A 6 17.04 -13.70 -14.65
N CYS A 7 16.18 -13.10 -13.85
CA CYS A 7 15.03 -13.80 -13.26
C CYS A 7 13.93 -13.87 -14.32
N GLN A 8 13.62 -15.06 -14.83
CA GLN A 8 12.56 -15.26 -15.81
C GLN A 8 11.17 -15.30 -15.18
N GLN A 9 11.07 -15.54 -13.87
CA GLN A 9 9.80 -15.69 -13.16
C GLN A 9 9.92 -15.24 -11.71
N GLY A 10 8.98 -14.37 -11.28
CA GLY A 10 8.78 -14.01 -9.88
C GLY A 10 7.71 -14.90 -9.23
N ILE A 11 7.96 -15.35 -8.01
CA ILE A 11 6.98 -16.08 -7.21
C ILE A 11 6.59 -15.23 -6.00
N VAL A 12 5.29 -14.92 -5.87
CA VAL A 12 4.71 -14.18 -4.76
C VAL A 12 3.89 -15.13 -3.89
N VAL A 13 4.19 -15.19 -2.60
CA VAL A 13 3.48 -16.05 -1.64
C VAL A 13 2.60 -15.19 -0.74
N GLY A 14 1.28 -15.36 -0.86
CA GLY A 14 0.26 -14.63 -0.13
C GLY A 14 -0.41 -13.54 -0.96
N GLY A 15 -1.73 -13.62 -1.12
CA GLY A 15 -2.56 -12.73 -1.94
C GLY A 15 -3.22 -11.58 -1.15
N GLY A 16 -2.65 -11.17 0.00
CA GLY A 16 -3.06 -9.94 0.70
C GLY A 16 -2.51 -8.69 0.02
N LEU A 17 -2.70 -7.51 0.62
CA LEU A 17 -2.27 -6.23 0.05
C LEU A 17 -0.78 -6.23 -0.35
N ALA A 18 0.09 -6.69 0.53
CA ALA A 18 1.54 -6.74 0.27
C ALA A 18 1.89 -7.63 -0.93
N GLY A 19 1.31 -8.85 -1.00
CA GLY A 19 1.55 -9.75 -2.12
C GLY A 19 0.97 -9.23 -3.43
N MET A 20 -0.23 -8.63 -3.39
CA MET A 20 -0.81 -8.00 -4.57
C MET A 20 -0.01 -6.79 -5.05
N SER A 21 0.56 -5.99 -4.13
CA SER A 21 1.47 -4.90 -4.51
C SER A 21 2.74 -5.44 -5.17
N ALA A 22 3.35 -6.48 -4.60
CA ALA A 22 4.52 -7.12 -5.18
C ALA A 22 4.23 -7.72 -6.57
N ALA A 23 3.09 -8.41 -6.74
CA ALA A 23 2.70 -8.99 -8.02
C ALA A 23 2.47 -7.91 -9.09
N ASN A 24 1.75 -6.82 -8.76
CA ASN A 24 1.57 -5.71 -9.68
C ASN A 24 2.91 -5.06 -10.06
N THR A 25 3.81 -4.84 -9.10
CA THR A 25 5.14 -4.27 -9.37
C THR A 25 5.98 -5.17 -10.26
N LEU A 26 5.97 -6.49 -10.06
CA LEU A 26 6.66 -7.44 -10.92
C LEU A 26 6.12 -7.39 -12.35
N LEU A 27 4.80 -7.40 -12.51
CA LEU A 27 4.13 -7.33 -13.81
C LEU A 27 4.41 -5.99 -14.53
N GLU A 28 4.43 -4.88 -13.82
CA GLU A 28 4.81 -3.56 -14.37
C GLU A 28 6.22 -3.53 -14.95
N ASN A 29 7.11 -4.30 -14.34
CA ASN A 29 8.50 -4.44 -14.80
C ASN A 29 8.70 -5.59 -15.78
N GLY A 30 7.63 -6.16 -16.33
CA GLY A 30 7.69 -7.18 -17.37
C GLY A 30 8.08 -8.58 -16.89
N ALA A 31 8.09 -8.82 -15.58
CA ALA A 31 8.40 -10.14 -15.05
C ALA A 31 7.20 -11.10 -15.19
N LYS A 32 7.47 -12.33 -15.63
CA LYS A 32 6.48 -13.42 -15.49
C LYS A 32 6.24 -13.66 -13.99
N THR A 33 4.98 -13.63 -13.56
CA THR A 33 4.65 -13.67 -12.14
C THR A 33 3.70 -14.81 -11.82
N VAL A 34 4.02 -15.56 -10.79
CA VAL A 34 3.12 -16.56 -10.17
C VAL A 34 2.81 -16.07 -8.77
N LEU A 35 1.52 -15.95 -8.46
CA LEU A 35 1.04 -15.64 -7.11
C LEU A 35 0.31 -16.86 -6.56
N ILE A 36 0.66 -17.27 -5.35
CA ILE A 36 0.03 -18.39 -4.65
C ILE A 36 -0.49 -17.93 -3.28
N ASP A 37 -1.68 -18.38 -2.93
CA ASP A 37 -2.28 -18.14 -1.62
C ASP A 37 -2.77 -19.47 -1.03
N LYS A 38 -2.83 -19.55 0.31
CA LYS A 38 -3.37 -20.71 1.00
C LYS A 38 -4.89 -20.82 0.89
N SER A 39 -5.57 -19.71 0.61
CA SER A 39 -7.02 -19.63 0.46
C SER A 39 -7.40 -19.77 -1.01
N SER A 40 -8.64 -20.15 -1.27
CA SER A 40 -9.22 -20.23 -2.62
C SER A 40 -9.43 -18.85 -3.28
N PHE A 41 -9.25 -17.77 -2.54
CA PHE A 41 -9.36 -16.39 -3.02
C PHE A 41 -8.34 -15.49 -2.33
N CYS A 42 -7.91 -14.46 -3.04
CA CYS A 42 -6.99 -13.45 -2.55
C CYS A 42 -7.69 -12.37 -1.71
N GLY A 43 -6.91 -11.61 -0.93
CA GLY A 43 -7.40 -10.49 -0.13
C GLY A 43 -6.97 -10.53 1.33
N GLY A 44 -7.04 -11.69 1.96
CA GLY A 44 -6.61 -11.89 3.36
C GLY A 44 -7.27 -10.91 4.34
N ASN A 45 -6.51 -10.46 5.34
CA ASN A 45 -6.98 -9.46 6.30
C ASN A 45 -7.07 -8.05 5.74
N SER A 46 -6.42 -7.77 4.61
CA SER A 46 -6.42 -6.44 4.00
C SER A 46 -7.82 -6.01 3.58
N THR A 47 -8.66 -6.94 3.09
CA THR A 47 -10.06 -6.65 2.73
C THR A 47 -10.94 -6.32 3.92
N LYS A 48 -10.52 -6.63 5.14
CA LYS A 48 -11.26 -6.39 6.38
C LYS A 48 -10.92 -5.06 7.04
N ALA A 49 -9.88 -4.34 6.54
CA ALA A 49 -9.47 -3.06 7.08
C ALA A 49 -10.53 -1.98 6.81
N THR A 50 -10.91 -1.25 7.86
CA THR A 50 -12.06 -0.32 7.82
C THR A 50 -11.67 1.14 7.88
N SER A 51 -10.44 1.47 8.23
CA SER A 51 -10.03 2.86 8.48
C SER A 51 -9.41 3.54 7.26
N GLY A 52 -8.68 2.82 6.44
CA GLY A 52 -7.95 3.35 5.29
C GLY A 52 -6.47 2.95 5.30
N ILE A 53 -5.66 3.67 4.53
CA ILE A 53 -4.21 3.48 4.43
C ILE A 53 -3.48 4.75 4.87
N ASN A 54 -2.40 4.59 5.64
CA ASN A 54 -1.60 5.72 6.11
C ASN A 54 -0.55 6.12 5.09
N GLY A 55 -0.45 7.42 4.84
CA GLY A 55 0.60 8.01 4.02
C GLY A 55 0.91 9.43 4.45
N SER A 56 2.17 9.85 4.35
CA SER A 56 2.60 11.20 4.73
C SER A 56 3.08 12.01 3.52
N ALA A 57 2.92 13.32 3.58
CA ALA A 57 3.30 14.28 2.53
C ALA A 57 2.61 14.04 1.17
N THR A 58 1.40 13.49 1.18
CA THR A 58 0.61 13.20 -0.02
C THR A 58 -0.02 14.44 -0.64
N ARG A 59 -0.40 14.36 -1.93
CA ARG A 59 -1.20 15.42 -2.58
C ARG A 59 -2.56 15.64 -1.91
N SER A 60 -3.19 14.58 -1.38
CA SER A 60 -4.46 14.70 -0.64
C SER A 60 -4.30 15.52 0.64
N GLN A 61 -3.19 15.36 1.35
CA GLN A 61 -2.86 16.19 2.51
C GLN A 61 -2.57 17.64 2.10
N LYS A 62 -1.74 17.85 1.09
CA LYS A 62 -1.39 19.19 0.57
C LYS A 62 -2.63 19.97 0.14
N ASN A 63 -3.55 19.34 -0.57
CA ASN A 63 -4.80 19.96 -1.02
C ASN A 63 -5.73 20.38 0.14
N LYS A 64 -5.53 19.82 1.33
CA LYS A 64 -6.28 20.13 2.55
C LYS A 64 -5.52 21.04 3.52
N GLY A 65 -4.32 21.49 3.15
CA GLY A 65 -3.46 22.27 4.05
C GLY A 65 -2.98 21.49 5.27
N ILE A 66 -2.90 20.17 5.17
CA ILE A 66 -2.40 19.31 6.26
C ILE A 66 -0.88 19.23 6.14
N GLU A 67 -0.20 19.74 7.15
CA GLU A 67 1.24 19.62 7.29
C GLU A 67 1.58 18.27 7.92
N ASP A 68 2.32 17.45 7.19
CA ASP A 68 2.80 16.13 7.64
C ASP A 68 4.11 15.79 6.93
N SER A 69 4.90 14.89 7.53
CA SER A 69 6.16 14.44 6.96
C SER A 69 6.44 12.99 7.34
N ALA A 70 7.33 12.36 6.58
CA ALA A 70 7.82 11.02 6.89
C ALA A 70 8.51 10.97 8.27
N GLN A 71 9.23 12.03 8.64
CA GLN A 71 9.91 12.14 9.93
C GLN A 71 8.92 12.17 11.09
N LEU A 72 7.85 12.99 10.96
CA LEU A 72 6.78 13.06 11.95
C LEU A 72 6.03 11.73 12.05
N PHE A 73 5.76 11.09 10.92
CA PHE A 73 5.12 9.78 10.90
C PHE A 73 6.00 8.69 11.54
N THR A 74 7.31 8.70 11.26
CA THR A 74 8.27 7.78 11.90
C THR A 74 8.29 7.99 13.42
N ALA A 75 8.34 9.24 13.88
CA ALA A 75 8.33 9.57 15.30
C ALA A 75 7.06 9.06 16.01
N ASP A 76 5.89 9.27 15.41
CA ASP A 76 4.61 8.75 15.93
C ASP A 76 4.61 7.22 15.99
N THR A 77 5.15 6.56 14.94
CA THR A 77 5.21 5.10 14.84
C THR A 77 6.11 4.50 15.91
N LEU A 78 7.25 5.10 16.16
CA LEU A 78 8.18 4.69 17.22
C LEU A 78 7.58 4.92 18.62
N LYS A 79 6.96 6.08 18.82
CA LYS A 79 6.21 6.39 20.05
C LYS A 79 5.07 5.42 20.30
N GLY A 80 4.44 4.93 19.24
CA GLY A 80 3.39 3.92 19.28
C GLY A 80 3.88 2.50 19.63
N GLY A 81 5.20 2.30 19.78
CA GLY A 81 5.79 1.05 20.26
C GLY A 81 6.41 0.18 19.18
N ALA A 82 6.71 0.73 17.99
CA ALA A 82 7.45 0.00 16.97
C ALA A 82 8.84 -0.41 17.49
N LYS A 83 9.16 -1.71 17.36
CA LYS A 83 10.38 -2.30 17.91
C LYS A 83 11.57 -2.30 16.94
N ARG A 84 11.32 -1.98 15.67
CA ARG A 84 12.30 -2.00 14.59
C ARG A 84 12.33 -0.63 13.91
N PRO A 85 13.16 0.32 14.45
CA PRO A 85 13.20 1.70 13.97
C PRO A 85 13.52 1.80 12.49
N GLU A 86 14.45 1.00 11.99
CA GLU A 86 14.85 0.95 10.59
C GLU A 86 13.73 0.54 9.64
N LEU A 87 12.83 -0.36 10.07
CA LEU A 87 11.67 -0.76 9.29
C LEU A 87 10.54 0.28 9.38
N ALA A 88 10.35 0.88 10.55
CA ALA A 88 9.38 1.96 10.73
C ALA A 88 9.74 3.16 9.83
N GLU A 89 11.00 3.57 9.80
CA GLU A 89 11.48 4.65 8.93
C GLU A 89 11.28 4.29 7.46
N LEU A 90 11.68 3.09 7.02
CA LEU A 90 11.50 2.62 5.64
C LEU A 90 10.03 2.70 5.20
N LEU A 91 9.11 2.21 6.02
CA LEU A 91 7.67 2.26 5.72
C LEU A 91 7.13 3.70 5.68
N CYS A 92 7.52 4.54 6.63
CA CYS A 92 7.03 5.91 6.71
C CYS A 92 7.54 6.79 5.56
N VAL A 93 8.81 6.63 5.17
CA VAL A 93 9.42 7.37 4.05
C VAL A 93 8.74 7.03 2.73
N ASN A 94 8.41 5.76 2.49
CA ASN A 94 7.78 5.32 1.25
C ASN A 94 6.25 5.47 1.25
N SER A 95 5.62 5.71 2.40
CA SER A 95 4.17 5.72 2.54
C SER A 95 3.43 6.73 1.65
N GLY A 96 4.00 7.91 1.45
CA GLY A 96 3.45 8.93 0.57
C GLY A 96 3.48 8.50 -0.90
N PRO A 97 4.66 8.18 -1.45
CA PRO A 97 4.78 7.61 -2.80
C PRO A 97 3.89 6.39 -3.05
N ASP A 98 3.75 5.49 -2.07
CA ASP A 98 2.90 4.30 -2.19
C ASP A 98 1.41 4.65 -2.29
N VAL A 99 0.95 5.65 -1.51
CA VAL A 99 -0.43 6.16 -1.63
C VAL A 99 -0.66 6.85 -2.98
N GLU A 100 0.32 7.62 -3.47
CA GLU A 100 0.24 8.23 -4.82
C GLU A 100 0.18 7.15 -5.91
N TRP A 101 1.00 6.11 -5.81
CA TRP A 101 0.97 4.96 -6.73
C TRP A 101 -0.41 4.28 -6.78
N LEU A 102 -1.06 4.09 -5.62
CA LEU A 102 -2.42 3.55 -5.54
C LEU A 102 -3.44 4.44 -6.28
N MET A 103 -3.35 5.76 -6.09
CA MET A 103 -4.25 6.70 -6.76
C MET A 103 -4.02 6.73 -8.27
N ASP A 104 -2.77 6.78 -8.70
CA ASP A 104 -2.42 6.97 -10.12
C ASP A 104 -2.59 5.69 -10.93
N LYS A 105 -2.17 4.56 -10.37
CA LYS A 105 -2.17 3.28 -11.09
C LYS A 105 -3.53 2.59 -11.09
N PHE A 106 -4.25 2.65 -9.99
CA PHE A 106 -5.52 1.93 -9.81
C PHE A 106 -6.73 2.87 -9.83
N ASN A 107 -6.51 4.16 -10.10
CA ASN A 107 -7.56 5.18 -10.13
C ASN A 107 -8.42 5.19 -8.84
N LEU A 108 -7.77 5.01 -7.70
CA LEU A 108 -8.44 5.01 -6.41
C LEU A 108 -8.68 6.43 -5.89
N ASP A 109 -9.90 6.70 -5.42
CA ASP A 109 -10.17 7.90 -4.63
C ASP A 109 -9.67 7.69 -3.19
N LEU A 110 -8.56 8.36 -2.85
CA LEU A 110 -7.99 8.40 -1.51
C LEU A 110 -7.94 9.84 -0.98
N SER A 111 -8.95 10.65 -1.35
CA SER A 111 -8.98 12.08 -1.08
C SER A 111 -9.43 12.42 0.34
N LEU A 112 -10.15 11.55 1.04
CA LEU A 112 -10.51 11.76 2.44
C LEU A 112 -9.34 11.40 3.34
N VAL A 113 -8.94 12.34 4.20
CA VAL A 113 -7.81 12.15 5.11
C VAL A 113 -8.30 12.37 6.55
N ALA A 114 -8.10 11.38 7.39
CA ALA A 114 -8.49 11.41 8.80
C ALA A 114 -7.29 11.23 9.72
N ARG A 115 -7.42 11.73 10.96
CA ARG A 115 -6.46 11.46 12.03
C ARG A 115 -6.99 10.35 12.92
N LEU A 116 -6.25 9.26 13.01
CA LEU A 116 -6.54 8.17 13.95
C LEU A 116 -5.71 8.31 15.24
N GLY A 117 -6.06 7.51 16.26
CA GLY A 117 -5.36 7.51 17.53
C GLY A 117 -3.87 7.20 17.38
N GLY A 118 -3.03 7.87 18.16
CA GLY A 118 -1.57 7.72 18.11
C GLY A 118 -0.86 8.58 17.05
N HIS A 119 -1.60 9.17 16.11
CA HIS A 119 -1.03 10.05 15.08
C HIS A 119 -1.11 11.52 15.49
N SER A 120 -0.03 12.28 15.28
CA SER A 120 0.01 13.73 15.49
C SER A 120 -0.60 14.51 14.33
N ALA A 121 -0.64 13.96 13.12
CA ALA A 121 -1.26 14.55 11.93
C ALA A 121 -2.31 13.64 11.31
N PRO A 122 -3.30 14.19 10.57
CA PRO A 122 -4.20 13.40 9.73
C PRO A 122 -3.42 12.77 8.57
N ARG A 123 -3.39 11.44 8.46
CA ARG A 123 -2.67 10.72 7.42
C ARG A 123 -3.32 9.42 6.96
N THR A 124 -4.50 9.10 7.48
CA THR A 124 -5.23 7.90 7.05
C THR A 124 -6.13 8.26 5.89
N HIS A 125 -5.78 7.76 4.71
CA HIS A 125 -6.43 8.03 3.43
C HIS A 125 -7.49 6.98 3.12
N ARG A 126 -8.62 7.44 2.57
CA ARG A 126 -9.73 6.59 2.12
C ARG A 126 -10.59 7.34 1.11
N GLY A 127 -11.43 6.63 0.38
CA GLY A 127 -12.52 7.19 -0.39
C GLY A 127 -13.79 7.37 0.44
N LYS A 128 -14.90 7.54 -0.22
CA LYS A 128 -16.25 7.67 0.40
C LYS A 128 -16.87 6.32 0.75
N GLU A 129 -16.31 5.23 0.26
CA GLU A 129 -16.79 3.87 0.47
C GLU A 129 -16.67 3.46 1.94
N ARG A 130 -17.52 2.50 2.36
CA ARG A 130 -17.59 2.03 3.73
C ARG A 130 -16.39 1.16 4.13
N PHE A 131 -15.82 0.43 3.18
CA PHE A 131 -14.76 -0.55 3.42
C PHE A 131 -13.51 -0.26 2.57
N PRO A 132 -12.69 0.73 2.96
CA PRO A 132 -11.54 1.15 2.17
C PRO A 132 -10.50 0.04 1.95
N GLY A 133 -10.29 -0.84 2.91
CA GLY A 133 -9.37 -1.97 2.76
C GLY A 133 -9.81 -2.94 1.65
N MET A 134 -11.12 -3.18 1.55
CA MET A 134 -11.72 -3.98 0.48
C MET A 134 -11.52 -3.30 -0.88
N THR A 135 -11.86 -2.02 -0.98
CA THR A 135 -11.75 -1.24 -2.22
C THR A 135 -10.31 -1.23 -2.73
N ILE A 136 -9.34 -0.91 -1.86
CA ILE A 136 -7.93 -0.88 -2.23
C ILE A 136 -7.44 -2.27 -2.67
N THR A 137 -7.72 -3.29 -1.87
CA THR A 137 -7.20 -4.64 -2.14
C THR A 137 -7.80 -5.24 -3.42
N TYR A 138 -9.10 -5.06 -3.65
CA TYR A 138 -9.73 -5.57 -4.87
C TYR A 138 -9.29 -4.83 -6.13
N ALA A 139 -8.96 -3.54 -6.06
CA ALA A 139 -8.39 -2.84 -7.20
C ALA A 139 -7.07 -3.48 -7.67
N LEU A 140 -6.21 -3.87 -6.72
CA LEU A 140 -4.96 -4.56 -7.03
C LEU A 140 -5.19 -5.98 -7.58
N ILE A 141 -6.15 -6.72 -7.02
CA ILE A 141 -6.52 -8.06 -7.49
C ILE A 141 -7.02 -8.00 -8.93
N GLN A 142 -7.98 -7.12 -9.21
CA GLN A 142 -8.55 -6.94 -10.54
C GLN A 142 -7.51 -6.57 -11.61
N MET A 143 -6.48 -5.80 -11.23
CA MET A 143 -5.41 -5.46 -12.16
C MET A 143 -4.58 -6.70 -12.54
N VAL A 144 -4.25 -7.55 -11.57
CA VAL A 144 -3.54 -8.82 -11.84
C VAL A 144 -4.39 -9.74 -12.71
N GLU A 145 -5.68 -9.89 -12.41
CA GLU A 145 -6.62 -10.71 -13.18
C GLU A 145 -6.72 -10.27 -14.64
N LYS A 146 -6.86 -8.95 -14.89
CA LYS A 146 -6.90 -8.39 -16.25
C LYS A 146 -5.64 -8.69 -17.09
N ILE A 147 -4.50 -8.84 -16.44
CA ILE A 147 -3.23 -9.19 -17.11
C ILE A 147 -3.15 -10.68 -17.37
N SER A 148 -3.66 -11.52 -16.46
CA SER A 148 -3.64 -12.97 -16.60
C SER A 148 -4.58 -13.51 -17.66
N GLU A 149 -5.60 -12.73 -18.07
CA GLU A 149 -6.55 -13.08 -19.15
C GLU A 149 -6.02 -12.80 -20.56
N LYS A 150 -4.85 -12.16 -20.69
CA LYS A 150 -4.17 -11.84 -21.96
C LYS A 150 -3.02 -12.80 -22.26
#